data_e898c4f6ddce01f1de4fed889f06274b
#
_entry.id   e898c4f6ddce01f1de4fed889f06274b
#
_cell.length_a   1.000
_cell.length_b   1.000
_cell.length_c   1.000
_cell.angle_alpha   90.00
_cell.angle_beta   90.00
_cell.angle_gamma   90.00
#
_symmetry.space_group_name_H-M   'P 1'
#
loop_
_entity.id
_entity.type
_entity.pdbx_description
1 polymer ?
#
loop_
_entity_poly.entity_id
_entity_poly.type
_entity_poly.pdbx_seq_one_letter_code
_entity_poly.pdbx_strand_id
1 'polypeptide(L)'
;VSERIINIATVAVAIGIAAILIAIATSEGLQREIQKKTSVFNGHILVTPFENNESQVSLLPFEDTPALRSQIKEEKNVDRIHSIVLKAGMLKTKNVFEGFLLKGVSDDFDWSSLSSFLTQGTFPKLEKESVTNEILISETMADRLGIRLGQKVDAYFQNESGEGLPNRRRFTVV
;
A
#
# COMPACT_ATOMS: atom_id res chain seq x y z
N VAL A 1 25.47 38.69 -42.23
CA VAL A 1 24.05 38.23 -42.11
C VAL A 1 23.98 36.73 -41.85
N SER A 2 24.86 35.93 -42.49
CA SER A 2 24.87 34.45 -42.34
C SER A 2 25.20 33.98 -40.94
N GLU A 3 26.20 34.53 -40.24
CA GLU A 3 26.62 34.10 -38.89
C GLU A 3 25.52 34.32 -37.83
N ARG A 4 24.78 35.43 -37.92
CA ARG A 4 23.68 35.70 -36.98
C ARG A 4 22.55 34.73 -37.14
N ILE A 5 22.24 34.31 -38.34
CA ILE A 5 21.19 33.32 -38.63
C ILE A 5 21.60 31.95 -38.09
N ILE A 6 22.85 31.55 -38.28
CA ILE A 6 23.40 30.31 -37.78
C ILE A 6 23.35 30.27 -36.24
N ASN A 7 23.76 31.34 -35.59
CA ASN A 7 23.74 31.44 -34.13
C ASN A 7 22.32 31.33 -33.56
N ILE A 8 21.35 32.01 -34.19
CA ILE A 8 19.94 31.92 -33.77
C ILE A 8 19.42 30.51 -33.95
N ALA A 9 19.70 29.85 -35.06
CA ALA A 9 19.31 28.48 -35.31
C ALA A 9 19.94 27.51 -34.30
N THR A 10 21.22 27.68 -34.00
CA THR A 10 21.92 26.84 -33.00
C THR A 10 21.32 27.00 -31.61
N VAL A 11 21.03 28.24 -31.20
CA VAL A 11 20.37 28.49 -29.88
C VAL A 11 18.99 27.90 -29.86
N ALA A 12 18.20 28.02 -30.90
CA ALA A 12 16.86 27.45 -30.98
C ALA A 12 16.89 25.91 -30.86
N VAL A 13 17.82 25.25 -31.55
CA VAL A 13 18.01 23.81 -31.49
C VAL A 13 18.47 23.39 -30.07
N ALA A 14 19.42 24.12 -29.47
CA ALA A 14 19.90 23.86 -28.13
C ALA A 14 18.79 23.96 -27.09
N ILE A 15 17.93 24.97 -27.17
CA ILE A 15 16.76 25.09 -26.29
C ILE A 15 15.79 23.95 -26.51
N GLY A 16 15.53 23.55 -27.74
CA GLY A 16 14.67 22.41 -28.06
C GLY A 16 15.18 21.10 -27.44
N ILE A 17 16.46 20.82 -27.60
CA ILE A 17 17.11 19.62 -27.01
C ILE A 17 17.04 19.69 -25.48
N ALA A 18 17.36 20.84 -24.88
CA ALA A 18 17.30 21.01 -23.42
C ALA A 18 15.87 20.75 -22.89
N ALA A 19 14.85 21.29 -23.56
CA ALA A 19 13.45 21.06 -23.19
C ALA A 19 13.06 19.57 -23.24
N ILE A 20 13.50 18.85 -24.27
CA ILE A 20 13.24 17.41 -24.41
C ILE A 20 13.94 16.62 -23.28
N LEU A 21 15.19 16.94 -22.98
CA LEU A 21 15.93 16.27 -21.91
C LEU A 21 15.29 16.48 -20.54
N ILE A 22 14.84 17.71 -20.24
CA ILE A 22 14.12 18.02 -19.01
C ILE A 22 12.81 17.24 -18.93
N ALA A 23 12.05 17.17 -20.02
CA ALA A 23 10.79 16.44 -20.08
C ALA A 23 10.98 14.94 -19.80
N ILE A 24 11.99 14.32 -20.44
CA ILE A 24 12.32 12.89 -20.22
C ILE A 24 12.76 12.67 -18.77
N ALA A 25 13.68 13.47 -18.25
CA ALA A 25 14.18 13.33 -16.89
C ALA A 25 13.07 13.47 -15.85
N THR A 26 12.15 14.43 -16.05
CA THR A 26 11.00 14.62 -15.17
C THR A 26 10.04 13.42 -15.22
N SER A 27 9.75 12.93 -16.42
CA SER A 27 8.88 11.77 -16.61
C SER A 27 9.43 10.50 -15.95
N GLU A 28 10.71 10.19 -16.18
CA GLU A 28 11.36 9.05 -15.55
C GLU A 28 11.45 9.19 -14.03
N GLY A 29 11.77 10.38 -13.54
CA GLY A 29 11.83 10.65 -12.10
C GLY A 29 10.48 10.43 -11.43
N LEU A 30 9.40 10.93 -12.02
CA LEU A 30 8.04 10.74 -11.51
C LEU A 30 7.62 9.26 -11.54
N GLN A 31 7.90 8.57 -12.63
CA GLN A 31 7.58 7.15 -12.77
C GLN A 31 8.28 6.30 -11.70
N ARG A 32 9.57 6.54 -11.46
CA ARG A 32 10.34 5.83 -10.41
C ARG A 32 9.77 6.12 -9.03
N GLU A 33 9.41 7.36 -8.74
CA GLU A 33 8.85 7.74 -7.43
C GLU A 33 7.48 7.10 -7.19
N ILE A 34 6.60 7.05 -8.20
CA ILE A 34 5.31 6.37 -8.13
C ILE A 34 5.51 4.87 -7.90
N GLN A 35 6.38 4.22 -8.67
CA GLN A 35 6.68 2.80 -8.51
C GLN A 35 7.18 2.50 -7.11
N LYS A 36 8.12 3.30 -6.59
CA LYS A 36 8.66 3.15 -5.24
C LYS A 36 7.58 3.26 -4.18
N LYS A 37 6.73 4.28 -4.25
CA LYS A 37 5.63 4.46 -3.28
C LYS A 37 4.60 3.34 -3.34
N THR A 38 4.23 2.91 -4.54
CA THR A 38 3.26 1.83 -4.72
C THR A 38 3.79 0.49 -4.20
N SER A 39 5.05 0.18 -4.49
CA SER A 39 5.67 -1.09 -4.06
C SER A 39 5.87 -1.18 -2.55
N VAL A 40 6.09 -0.07 -1.86
CA VAL A 40 6.20 -0.05 -0.40
C VAL A 40 4.91 -0.52 0.28
N PHE A 41 3.74 -0.14 -0.26
CA PHE A 41 2.45 -0.52 0.32
C PHE A 41 1.96 -1.88 -0.15
N ASN A 42 2.16 -2.23 -1.41
CA ASN A 42 1.54 -3.42 -2.02
C ASN A 42 2.53 -4.55 -2.31
N GLY A 43 3.84 -4.31 -2.14
CA GLY A 43 4.88 -5.19 -2.65
C GLY A 43 5.09 -4.99 -4.16
N HIS A 44 6.15 -5.59 -4.69
CA HIS A 44 6.44 -5.56 -6.12
C HIS A 44 5.63 -6.60 -6.90
N ILE A 45 5.36 -7.73 -6.27
CA ILE A 45 4.61 -8.85 -6.84
C ILE A 45 3.63 -9.34 -5.77
N LEU A 46 2.39 -9.53 -6.16
CA LEU A 46 1.34 -10.12 -5.35
C LEU A 46 1.00 -11.49 -5.93
N VAL A 47 1.11 -12.53 -5.10
CA VAL A 47 0.69 -13.89 -5.44
C VAL A 47 -0.68 -14.14 -4.85
N THR A 48 -1.66 -14.44 -5.69
CA THR A 48 -3.04 -14.70 -5.29
C THR A 48 -3.52 -16.01 -5.89
N PRO A 49 -4.56 -16.66 -5.32
CA PRO A 49 -5.18 -17.80 -5.98
C PRO A 49 -5.78 -17.37 -7.33
N PHE A 50 -5.85 -18.30 -8.25
CA PHE A 50 -6.53 -18.04 -9.52
C PHE A 50 -8.05 -18.01 -9.30
N GLU A 51 -8.62 -16.84 -9.43
CA GLU A 51 -10.07 -16.61 -9.30
C GLU A 51 -10.59 -15.85 -10.52
N ASN A 52 -11.79 -16.18 -10.96
CA ASN A 52 -12.52 -15.40 -11.98
C ASN A 52 -13.19 -14.15 -11.34
N ASN A 53 -12.58 -13.59 -10.31
CA ASN A 53 -13.09 -12.48 -9.53
C ASN A 53 -12.26 -11.24 -9.82
N GLU A 54 -12.88 -10.19 -10.34
CA GLU A 54 -12.25 -8.90 -10.58
C GLU A 54 -12.06 -8.07 -9.29
N SER A 55 -12.48 -8.59 -8.13
CA SER A 55 -12.33 -7.94 -6.85
C SER A 55 -10.87 -7.95 -6.39
N GLN A 56 -10.42 -6.87 -5.78
CA GLN A 56 -9.10 -6.82 -5.11
C GLN A 56 -9.05 -7.68 -3.83
N VAL A 57 -10.19 -8.13 -3.35
CA VAL A 57 -10.30 -9.00 -2.17
C VAL A 57 -10.64 -10.39 -2.65
N SER A 58 -9.69 -11.32 -2.49
CA SER A 58 -9.92 -12.73 -2.72
C SER A 58 -10.97 -13.27 -1.76
N LEU A 59 -11.92 -14.06 -2.27
CA LEU A 59 -12.91 -14.77 -1.48
C LEU A 59 -12.43 -16.16 -1.09
N LEU A 60 -11.39 -16.68 -1.79
CA LEU A 60 -10.82 -17.99 -1.53
C LEU A 60 -9.58 -17.85 -0.65
N PRO A 61 -9.47 -18.67 0.40
CA PRO A 61 -8.25 -18.73 1.19
C PRO A 61 -7.11 -19.28 0.33
N PHE A 62 -5.95 -18.64 0.46
CA PHE A 62 -4.71 -19.09 -0.15
C PHE A 62 -3.81 -19.67 0.93
N GLU A 63 -3.40 -20.91 0.77
CA GLU A 63 -2.58 -21.58 1.77
C GLU A 63 -1.09 -21.27 1.55
N ASP A 64 -0.50 -20.58 2.51
CA ASP A 64 0.92 -20.25 2.54
C ASP A 64 1.73 -21.46 3.01
N THR A 65 2.10 -22.32 2.07
CA THR A 65 2.85 -23.54 2.38
C THR A 65 4.37 -23.30 2.37
N PRO A 66 5.15 -24.01 3.22
CA PRO A 66 6.61 -23.92 3.19
C PRO A 66 7.22 -24.28 1.84
N ALA A 67 6.60 -25.21 1.09
CA ALA A 67 7.04 -25.59 -0.25
C ALA A 67 6.94 -24.43 -1.24
N LEU A 68 5.82 -23.71 -1.23
CA LEU A 68 5.61 -22.53 -2.07
C LEU A 68 6.62 -21.43 -1.74
N ARG A 69 6.80 -21.14 -0.43
CA ARG A 69 7.81 -20.16 0.01
C ARG A 69 9.22 -20.52 -0.45
N SER A 70 9.58 -21.80 -0.40
CA SER A 70 10.88 -22.26 -0.88
C SER A 70 11.05 -22.04 -2.38
N GLN A 71 10.04 -22.40 -3.17
CA GLN A 71 10.05 -22.17 -4.62
C GLN A 71 10.21 -20.69 -4.99
N ILE A 72 9.47 -19.82 -4.31
CA ILE A 72 9.56 -18.37 -4.55
C ILE A 72 10.95 -17.82 -4.14
N LYS A 73 11.54 -18.33 -3.05
CA LYS A 73 12.87 -17.92 -2.59
C LYS A 73 14.01 -18.35 -3.53
N GLU A 74 13.83 -19.41 -4.31
CA GLU A 74 14.81 -19.85 -5.31
C GLU A 74 14.88 -18.92 -6.51
N GLU A 75 13.84 -18.10 -6.73
CA GLU A 75 13.83 -17.13 -7.81
C GLU A 75 14.83 -16.00 -7.57
N LYS A 76 15.60 -15.68 -8.62
CA LYS A 76 16.56 -14.57 -8.57
C LYS A 76 15.81 -13.26 -8.35
N ASN A 77 16.33 -12.41 -7.47
CA ASN A 77 15.82 -11.09 -7.16
C ASN A 77 14.59 -11.06 -6.22
N VAL A 78 14.24 -12.17 -5.57
CA VAL A 78 13.31 -12.17 -4.46
C VAL A 78 14.09 -11.89 -3.17
N ASP A 79 13.89 -10.72 -2.58
CA ASP A 79 14.52 -10.32 -1.32
C ASP A 79 13.71 -10.78 -0.12
N ARG A 80 12.39 -10.54 -0.14
CA ARG A 80 11.49 -10.81 0.98
C ARG A 80 10.14 -11.32 0.52
N ILE A 81 9.54 -12.15 1.37
CA ILE A 81 8.19 -12.69 1.18
C ILE A 81 7.41 -12.39 2.45
N HIS A 82 6.26 -11.75 2.32
CA HIS A 82 5.36 -11.45 3.42
C HIS A 82 3.99 -12.04 3.15
N SER A 83 3.39 -12.65 4.17
CA SER A 83 2.00 -13.07 4.11
C SER A 83 1.09 -11.89 4.45
N ILE A 84 0.08 -11.68 3.62
CA ILE A 84 -0.90 -10.63 3.83
C ILE A 84 -2.32 -11.17 3.72
N VAL A 85 -3.25 -10.56 4.43
CA VAL A 85 -4.68 -10.82 4.31
C VAL A 85 -5.39 -9.50 4.05
N LEU A 86 -6.21 -9.45 3.01
CA LEU A 86 -7.04 -8.29 2.71
C LEU A 86 -8.48 -8.58 3.11
N LYS A 87 -9.09 -7.70 3.88
CA LYS A 87 -10.49 -7.81 4.29
C LYS A 87 -11.20 -6.47 4.18
N ALA A 88 -12.28 -6.43 3.40
CA ALA A 88 -13.12 -5.25 3.31
C ALA A 88 -13.97 -5.10 4.58
N GLY A 89 -14.17 -3.85 5.01
CA GLY A 89 -14.97 -3.54 6.19
C GLY A 89 -15.44 -2.11 6.21
N MET A 90 -16.13 -1.75 7.28
CA MET A 90 -16.60 -0.39 7.55
C MET A 90 -16.15 0.06 8.93
N LEU A 91 -15.52 1.23 9.02
CA LEU A 91 -15.28 1.93 10.27
C LEU A 91 -16.51 2.75 10.63
N LYS A 92 -16.90 2.68 11.89
CA LYS A 92 -18.00 3.47 12.45
C LYS A 92 -17.48 4.41 13.50
N THR A 93 -17.76 5.68 13.30
CA THR A 93 -17.69 6.71 14.34
C THR A 93 -19.09 7.12 14.80
N LYS A 94 -19.20 8.12 15.66
CA LYS A 94 -20.52 8.59 16.13
C LYS A 94 -21.43 9.03 14.99
N ASN A 95 -20.87 9.65 13.95
CA ASN A 95 -21.65 10.35 12.92
C ASN A 95 -21.36 9.87 11.49
N VAL A 96 -20.33 9.06 11.27
CA VAL A 96 -19.85 8.70 9.93
C VAL A 96 -19.54 7.23 9.85
N PHE A 97 -19.88 6.62 8.70
CA PHE A 97 -19.44 5.30 8.27
C PHE A 97 -18.49 5.46 7.08
N GLU A 98 -17.34 4.83 7.12
CA GLU A 98 -16.36 4.85 6.04
C GLU A 98 -15.97 3.43 5.68
N GLY A 99 -16.08 3.10 4.38
CA GLY A 99 -15.57 1.83 3.86
C GLY A 99 -14.05 1.82 3.83
N PHE A 100 -13.44 0.69 4.15
CA PHE A 100 -12.00 0.53 4.11
C PHE A 100 -11.61 -0.89 3.71
N LEU A 101 -10.38 -1.02 3.24
CA LEU A 101 -9.73 -2.30 3.02
C LEU A 101 -8.65 -2.48 4.10
N LEU A 102 -8.87 -3.45 4.98
CA LEU A 102 -7.88 -3.82 6.00
C LEU A 102 -6.83 -4.73 5.39
N LYS A 103 -5.58 -4.38 5.58
CA LYS A 103 -4.44 -5.23 5.30
C LYS A 103 -3.91 -5.80 6.61
N GLY A 104 -4.15 -7.07 6.84
CA GLY A 104 -3.54 -7.83 7.93
C GLY A 104 -2.15 -8.30 7.52
N VAL A 105 -1.21 -8.17 8.43
CA VAL A 105 0.19 -8.58 8.24
C VAL A 105 0.64 -9.45 9.41
N SER A 106 1.63 -10.28 9.18
CA SER A 106 2.20 -11.21 10.16
C SER A 106 3.51 -10.64 10.76
N ASP A 107 4.11 -11.35 11.68
CA ASP A 107 5.36 -11.00 12.36
C ASP A 107 6.58 -10.90 11.43
N ASP A 108 6.48 -11.49 10.23
CA ASP A 108 7.49 -11.40 9.17
C ASP A 108 7.44 -10.08 8.37
N PHE A 109 6.48 -9.19 8.65
CA PHE A 109 6.31 -7.96 7.93
C PHE A 109 7.38 -6.91 8.29
N ASP A 110 8.05 -6.38 7.28
CA ASP A 110 9.08 -5.36 7.45
C ASP A 110 8.52 -3.94 7.45
N TRP A 111 8.44 -3.36 8.62
CA TRP A 111 8.02 -1.97 8.81
C TRP A 111 9.04 -0.93 8.34
N SER A 112 10.31 -1.32 8.11
CA SER A 112 11.37 -0.36 7.76
C SER A 112 11.05 0.41 6.49
N SER A 113 10.44 -0.26 5.52
CA SER A 113 10.02 0.32 4.25
C SER A 113 8.93 1.39 4.41
N LEU A 114 8.10 1.28 5.46
CA LEU A 114 7.02 2.21 5.77
C LEU A 114 7.44 3.35 6.71
N SER A 115 8.66 3.31 7.26
CA SER A 115 9.12 4.25 8.29
C SER A 115 9.05 5.72 7.85
N SER A 116 9.32 5.99 6.58
CA SER A 116 9.26 7.36 6.01
C SER A 116 7.83 7.87 5.79
N PHE A 117 6.83 7.01 5.89
CA PHE A 117 5.40 7.35 5.72
C PHE A 117 4.66 7.48 7.04
N LEU A 118 5.26 7.09 8.15
CA LEU A 118 4.66 7.25 9.47
C LEU A 118 4.74 8.72 9.90
N THR A 119 3.60 9.40 9.96
CA THR A 119 3.52 10.81 10.35
C THR A 119 3.38 10.98 11.85
N GLN A 120 2.66 10.07 12.52
CA GLN A 120 2.41 10.09 13.96
C GLN A 120 2.29 8.66 14.49
N GLY A 121 2.59 8.46 15.76
CA GLY A 121 2.41 7.19 16.45
C GLY A 121 3.57 6.22 16.31
N THR A 122 3.27 4.94 16.38
CA THR A 122 4.23 3.84 16.32
C THR A 122 3.69 2.72 15.45
N PHE A 123 4.56 1.86 14.93
CA PHE A 123 4.11 0.65 14.26
C PHE A 123 3.50 -0.34 15.26
N PRO A 124 2.46 -1.09 14.86
CA PRO A 124 1.87 -2.15 15.66
C PRO A 124 2.94 -3.18 16.06
N LYS A 125 2.87 -3.61 17.31
CA LYS A 125 3.74 -4.68 17.80
C LYS A 125 3.17 -6.03 17.35
N LEU A 126 3.91 -6.70 16.48
CA LEU A 126 3.56 -8.02 16.00
C LEU A 126 4.36 -9.05 16.79
N GLU A 127 3.68 -9.91 17.51
CA GLU A 127 4.28 -11.01 18.26
C GLU A 127 3.83 -12.33 17.63
N LYS A 128 4.72 -13.32 17.64
CA LYS A 128 4.39 -14.67 17.17
C LYS A 128 3.19 -15.21 17.91
N GLU A 129 2.22 -15.76 17.19
CA GLU A 129 1.02 -16.38 17.73
C GLU A 129 0.09 -15.44 18.53
N SER A 130 0.35 -14.14 18.52
CA SER A 130 -0.47 -13.14 19.19
C SER A 130 -1.22 -12.27 18.16
N VAL A 131 -2.48 -12.02 18.44
CA VAL A 131 -3.31 -11.13 17.63
C VAL A 131 -3.37 -9.76 18.30
N THR A 132 -2.75 -8.77 17.69
CA THR A 132 -2.89 -7.38 18.15
C THR A 132 -4.21 -6.76 17.69
N ASN A 133 -4.73 -5.83 18.49
CA ASN A 133 -5.84 -4.96 18.10
C ASN A 133 -5.37 -3.54 17.75
N GLU A 134 -4.10 -3.38 17.45
CA GLU A 134 -3.52 -2.12 17.00
C GLU A 134 -3.72 -1.97 15.50
N ILE A 135 -3.98 -0.76 15.05
CA ILE A 135 -4.21 -0.45 13.64
C ILE A 135 -3.52 0.86 13.25
N LEU A 136 -2.91 0.87 12.07
CA LEU A 136 -2.50 2.08 11.38
C LEU A 136 -3.59 2.51 10.41
N ILE A 137 -3.90 3.78 10.37
CA ILE A 137 -4.83 4.38 9.42
C ILE A 137 -4.14 5.53 8.69
N SER A 138 -4.61 5.86 7.48
CA SER A 138 -4.08 7.03 6.78
C SER A 138 -4.51 8.32 7.47
N GLU A 139 -3.65 9.34 7.42
CA GLU A 139 -3.96 10.68 7.92
C GLU A 139 -5.27 11.22 7.34
N THR A 140 -5.46 11.06 6.03
CA THR A 140 -6.71 11.46 5.35
C THR A 140 -7.95 10.77 5.93
N MET A 141 -7.84 9.50 6.30
CA MET A 141 -8.96 8.77 6.94
C MET A 141 -9.16 9.24 8.38
N ALA A 142 -8.08 9.46 9.12
CA ALA A 142 -8.12 9.99 10.49
C ALA A 142 -8.83 11.35 10.54
N ASP A 143 -8.47 12.27 9.65
CA ASP A 143 -9.06 13.60 9.55
C ASP A 143 -10.55 13.51 9.17
N ARG A 144 -10.90 12.70 8.18
CA ARG A 144 -12.27 12.54 7.70
C ARG A 144 -13.20 11.97 8.76
N LEU A 145 -12.71 11.06 9.56
CA LEU A 145 -13.47 10.40 10.64
C LEU A 145 -13.33 11.10 12.00
N GLY A 146 -12.45 12.09 12.10
CA GLY A 146 -12.14 12.77 13.37
C GLY A 146 -11.50 11.84 14.41
N ILE A 147 -10.69 10.88 13.95
CA ILE A 147 -10.02 9.89 14.81
C ILE A 147 -8.65 10.44 15.21
N ARG A 148 -8.29 10.22 16.48
CA ARG A 148 -7.00 10.63 17.04
C ARG A 148 -6.17 9.41 17.44
N LEU A 149 -4.86 9.61 17.51
CA LEU A 149 -3.92 8.63 18.03
C LEU A 149 -4.35 8.14 19.44
N GLY A 150 -4.25 6.84 19.68
CA GLY A 150 -4.70 6.19 20.92
C GLY A 150 -6.20 5.95 21.01
N GLN A 151 -6.99 6.46 20.09
CA GLN A 151 -8.45 6.28 20.10
C GLN A 151 -8.84 4.86 19.68
N LYS A 152 -9.88 4.34 20.34
CA LYS A 152 -10.50 3.06 19.96
C LYS A 152 -11.57 3.28 18.91
N VAL A 153 -11.53 2.47 17.85
CA VAL A 153 -12.49 2.51 16.74
C VAL A 153 -13.12 1.14 16.55
N ASP A 154 -14.40 1.13 16.20
CA ASP A 154 -15.13 -0.09 15.90
C ASP A 154 -15.16 -0.32 14.39
N ALA A 155 -14.64 -1.48 13.98
CA ALA A 155 -14.69 -1.95 12.60
C ALA A 155 -15.72 -3.08 12.48
N TYR A 156 -16.45 -3.07 11.39
CA TYR A 156 -17.49 -4.04 11.07
C TYR A 156 -17.11 -4.76 9.77
N PHE A 157 -17.09 -6.06 9.83
CA PHE A 157 -16.75 -6.93 8.71
C PHE A 157 -17.96 -7.80 8.36
N GLN A 158 -18.15 -8.03 7.08
CA GLN A 158 -19.17 -8.99 6.64
C GLN A 158 -18.84 -10.37 7.19
N ASN A 159 -19.88 -11.10 7.62
CA ASN A 159 -19.73 -12.48 8.04
C ASN A 159 -19.42 -13.37 6.82
N GLU A 160 -18.62 -14.42 7.00
CA GLU A 160 -18.21 -15.34 5.93
C GLU A 160 -19.41 -16.04 5.29
N SER A 161 -20.45 -16.31 6.06
CA SER A 161 -21.72 -16.88 5.55
C SER A 161 -22.54 -15.88 4.72
N GLY A 162 -22.21 -14.59 4.73
CA GLY A 162 -23.00 -13.53 4.10
C GLY A 162 -24.32 -13.23 4.82
N GLU A 163 -24.69 -14.01 5.82
CA GLU A 163 -25.93 -13.89 6.57
C GLU A 163 -25.66 -13.52 8.04
N GLY A 164 -26.59 -12.78 8.63
CA GLY A 164 -26.55 -12.39 10.04
C GLY A 164 -25.90 -11.03 10.30
N LEU A 165 -25.58 -10.78 11.58
CA LEU A 165 -24.97 -9.52 11.99
C LEU A 165 -23.49 -9.47 11.59
N PRO A 166 -23.01 -8.30 11.16
CA PRO A 166 -21.59 -8.14 10.83
C PRO A 166 -20.71 -8.37 12.07
N ASN A 167 -19.56 -9.00 11.84
CA ASN A 167 -18.56 -9.21 12.87
C ASN A 167 -17.96 -7.86 13.29
N ARG A 168 -18.09 -7.50 14.55
CA ARG A 168 -17.51 -6.28 15.10
C ARG A 168 -16.16 -6.56 15.73
N ARG A 169 -15.17 -5.78 15.39
CA ARG A 169 -13.86 -5.77 16.04
C ARG A 169 -13.46 -4.36 16.45
N ARG A 170 -12.86 -4.23 17.63
CA ARG A 170 -12.40 -2.95 18.15
C ARG A 170 -10.90 -2.87 18.04
N PHE A 171 -10.41 -1.80 17.40
CA PHE A 171 -9.00 -1.51 17.23
C PHE A 171 -8.59 -0.26 18.01
N THR A 172 -7.32 -0.18 18.36
CA THR A 172 -6.68 1.03 18.90
C THR A 172 -5.78 1.62 17.83
N VAL A 173 -5.94 2.88 17.52
CA VAL A 173 -5.10 3.59 16.53
C VAL A 173 -3.77 3.92 17.18
N VAL A 174 -2.66 3.48 16.59
CA VAL A 174 -1.29 3.61 17.11
C VAL A 174 -0.39 4.41 16.18
#